data_a0c68e6f865df4a99ddca4a5103c5fb3
#
_entry.id   a0c68e6f865df4a99ddca4a5103c5fb3
#
_cell.length_a   1.000
_cell.length_b   1.000
_cell.length_c   1.000
_cell.angle_alpha   90.00
_cell.angle_beta   90.00
_cell.angle_gamma   90.00
#
_symmetry.space_group_name_H-M   'P 1'
#
loop_
_entity.id
_entity.type
_entity.pdbx_description
1 polymer ?
#
loop_
_entity_poly.entity_id
_entity_poly.type
_entity_poly.pdbx_seq_one_letter_code
_entity_poly.pdbx_strand_id
1 'polypeptide(L)'
;MNCQINFLIEKAFFNGELMGVATTNALELGIDVGSLDATVITGYPGSISSTWQQAGRSGRRRDESLSILVGQDNPLDQYLMNHPEAFFGRSVENALVSPENPHILLPHLLCAAYESPLTPRDADL
;
A
#
# COMPACT_ATOMS: atom_id res chain seq x y z
N MET A 1 3.43 -6.00 24.94
CA MET A 1 1.99 -6.08 25.24
C MET A 1 1.10 -5.65 24.04
N ASN A 2 1.53 -4.72 23.19
CA ASN A 2 0.70 -4.26 22.05
C ASN A 2 0.55 -5.27 20.89
N CYS A 3 1.53 -6.10 20.62
CA CYS A 3 1.52 -7.02 19.47
C CYS A 3 0.43 -8.13 19.57
N GLN A 4 0.21 -8.66 20.76
CA GLN A 4 -0.82 -9.69 20.97
C GLN A 4 -2.25 -9.13 20.88
N ILE A 5 -2.47 -7.89 21.31
CA ILE A 5 -3.78 -7.23 21.22
C ILE A 5 -4.13 -6.96 19.75
N ASN A 6 -3.17 -6.44 18.97
CA ASN A 6 -3.37 -6.20 17.54
C ASN A 6 -3.73 -7.50 16.79
N PHE A 7 -3.02 -8.59 17.06
CA PHE A 7 -3.30 -9.88 16.46
C PHE A 7 -4.71 -10.41 16.78
N LEU A 8 -5.19 -10.21 18.02
CA LEU A 8 -6.55 -10.63 18.42
C LEU A 8 -7.62 -9.79 17.72
N ILE A 9 -7.42 -8.48 17.59
CA ILE A 9 -8.34 -7.58 16.87
C ILE A 9 -8.39 -7.94 15.39
N GLU A 10 -7.24 -8.14 14.75
CA GLU A 10 -7.16 -8.56 13.36
C GLU A 10 -7.89 -9.89 13.13
N LYS A 11 -7.65 -10.88 13.99
CA LYS A 11 -8.32 -12.17 13.90
C LYS A 11 -9.84 -12.06 14.06
N ALA A 12 -10.32 -11.29 15.03
CA ALA A 12 -11.75 -11.07 15.24
C ALA A 12 -12.39 -10.33 14.05
N PHE A 13 -11.66 -9.37 13.47
CA PHE A 13 -12.10 -8.66 12.28
C PHE A 13 -12.20 -9.57 11.06
N PHE A 14 -11.18 -10.39 10.81
CA PHE A 14 -11.17 -11.34 9.68
C PHE A 14 -12.21 -12.47 9.83
N ASN A 15 -12.55 -12.82 11.05
CA ASN A 15 -13.62 -13.77 11.32
C ASN A 15 -15.03 -13.16 11.18
N GLY A 16 -15.16 -11.85 10.94
CA GLY A 16 -16.43 -11.15 10.85
C GLY A 16 -17.11 -10.90 12.20
N GLU A 17 -16.37 -11.02 13.30
CA GLU A 17 -16.86 -10.73 14.66
C GLU A 17 -16.92 -9.22 14.94
N LEU A 18 -16.16 -8.41 14.16
CA LEU A 18 -16.12 -6.96 14.23
C LEU A 18 -16.66 -6.37 12.93
N MET A 19 -17.56 -5.40 13.05
CA MET A 19 -18.12 -4.67 11.89
C MET A 19 -17.14 -3.68 11.27
N GLY A 20 -16.10 -3.27 11.99
CA GLY A 20 -15.11 -2.33 11.52
C GLY A 20 -13.93 -2.22 12.46
N VAL A 21 -12.81 -1.73 11.95
CA VAL A 21 -11.58 -1.51 12.69
C VAL A 21 -10.96 -0.17 12.27
N ALA A 22 -10.45 0.58 13.23
CA ALA A 22 -9.63 1.74 12.97
C ALA A 22 -8.16 1.34 13.08
N THR A 23 -7.39 1.64 12.05
CA THR A 23 -5.97 1.28 11.97
C THR A 23 -5.15 2.42 11.37
N THR A 24 -3.85 2.33 11.49
CA THR A 24 -2.92 3.14 10.70
C THR A 24 -2.75 2.51 9.31
N ASN A 25 -1.75 2.92 8.54
CA ASN A 25 -1.37 2.31 7.27
C ASN A 25 -0.88 0.84 7.39
N ALA A 26 -0.91 0.24 8.58
CA ALA A 26 -0.48 -1.15 8.79
C ALA A 26 -1.23 -2.17 7.94
N LEU A 27 -2.49 -1.90 7.58
CA LEU A 27 -3.30 -2.77 6.71
C LEU A 27 -3.18 -2.41 5.21
N GLU A 28 -2.30 -1.48 4.84
CA GLU A 28 -2.08 -1.07 3.44
C GLU A 28 -1.39 -2.18 2.63
N LEU A 29 -0.40 -2.85 3.22
CA LEU A 29 0.47 -3.83 2.55
C LEU A 29 0.40 -5.21 3.19
N GLY A 30 0.43 -6.24 2.34
CA GLY A 30 0.81 -7.60 2.73
C GLY A 30 -0.24 -8.43 3.47
N ILE A 31 -1.38 -7.87 3.87
CA ILE A 31 -2.41 -8.61 4.60
C ILE A 31 -3.62 -8.86 3.70
N ASP A 32 -4.06 -10.10 3.62
CA ASP A 32 -5.34 -10.43 2.99
C ASP A 32 -6.49 -10.16 3.97
N VAL A 33 -7.02 -8.95 3.90
CA VAL A 33 -8.09 -8.47 4.79
C VAL A 33 -9.46 -9.09 4.44
N GLY A 34 -9.50 -10.03 3.50
CA GLY A 34 -10.75 -10.58 3.00
C GLY A 34 -11.56 -9.54 2.20
N SER A 35 -12.88 -9.67 2.18
CA SER A 35 -13.75 -8.71 1.49
C SER A 35 -14.27 -7.67 2.48
N LEU A 36 -13.81 -6.44 2.34
CA LEU A 36 -14.41 -5.29 3.02
C LEU A 36 -15.45 -4.67 2.10
N ASP A 37 -16.58 -4.25 2.66
CA ASP A 37 -17.63 -3.52 1.94
C ASP A 37 -17.24 -2.06 1.75
N ALA A 38 -16.53 -1.48 2.73
CA ALA A 38 -16.11 -0.08 2.68
C ALA A 38 -14.76 0.17 3.35
N THR A 39 -14.05 1.19 2.84
CA THR A 39 -12.87 1.79 3.46
C THR A 39 -13.07 3.28 3.66
N VAL A 40 -12.62 3.81 4.79
CA VAL A 40 -12.60 5.25 5.07
C VAL A 40 -11.17 5.65 5.36
N ILE A 41 -10.61 6.48 4.50
CA ILE A 41 -9.24 6.99 4.58
C ILE A 41 -9.31 8.40 5.13
N THR A 42 -8.67 8.66 6.28
CA THR A 42 -8.69 9.98 6.92
C THR A 42 -7.38 10.71 6.65
N GLY A 43 -7.46 11.75 5.84
CA GLY A 43 -6.32 12.49 5.31
C GLY A 43 -5.68 11.81 4.10
N TYR A 44 -5.04 12.61 3.26
CA TYR A 44 -4.29 12.10 2.12
C TYR A 44 -3.01 11.37 2.58
N PRO A 45 -2.80 10.11 2.20
CA PRO A 45 -1.67 9.31 2.68
C PRO A 45 -0.28 9.75 2.18
N GLY A 46 -0.21 10.80 1.35
CA GLY A 46 1.03 11.35 0.82
C GLY A 46 1.38 10.87 -0.59
N SER A 47 0.74 9.83 -1.10
CA SER A 47 0.86 9.39 -2.49
C SER A 47 -0.48 8.86 -3.04
N ILE A 48 -0.66 8.98 -4.35
CA ILE A 48 -1.82 8.42 -5.06
C ILE A 48 -1.78 6.89 -4.96
N SER A 49 -0.59 6.30 -5.08
CA SER A 49 -0.38 4.85 -4.94
C SER A 49 -0.88 4.32 -3.60
N SER A 50 -0.47 4.95 -2.49
CA SER A 50 -0.89 4.57 -1.14
C SER A 50 -2.41 4.69 -0.98
N THR A 51 -3.01 5.78 -1.50
CA THR A 51 -4.46 5.95 -1.45
C THR A 51 -5.19 4.83 -2.18
N TRP A 52 -4.73 4.44 -3.38
CA TRP A 52 -5.32 3.33 -4.13
C TRP A 52 -5.09 1.97 -3.45
N GLN A 53 -3.95 1.76 -2.80
CA GLN A 53 -3.68 0.54 -2.05
C GLN A 53 -4.60 0.41 -0.84
N GLN A 54 -4.85 1.49 -0.12
CA GLN A 54 -5.80 1.53 0.99
C GLN A 54 -7.25 1.38 0.51
N ALA A 55 -7.65 2.10 -0.53
CA ALA A 55 -8.96 1.99 -1.14
C ALA A 55 -9.23 0.56 -1.67
N GLY A 56 -8.24 -0.06 -2.29
CA GLY A 56 -8.30 -1.43 -2.82
C GLY A 56 -8.34 -2.53 -1.76
N ARG A 57 -8.44 -2.19 -0.47
CA ARG A 57 -8.76 -3.17 0.58
C ARG A 57 -10.24 -3.55 0.56
N SER A 58 -11.11 -2.70 0.03
CA SER A 58 -12.52 -3.02 -0.25
C SER A 58 -12.70 -3.57 -1.67
N GLY A 59 -13.80 -4.31 -1.90
CA GLY A 59 -14.21 -4.73 -3.24
C GLY A 59 -13.46 -5.91 -3.87
N ARG A 60 -12.83 -6.76 -3.09
CA ARG A 60 -12.12 -7.95 -3.61
C ARG A 60 -13.05 -9.08 -4.11
N ARG A 61 -14.30 -9.09 -3.68
CA ARG A 61 -15.33 -9.91 -4.29
C ARG A 61 -16.01 -9.09 -5.39
N ARG A 62 -16.73 -9.75 -6.30
CA ARG A 62 -17.39 -9.14 -7.48
C ARG A 62 -18.49 -8.13 -7.14
N ASP A 63 -18.61 -7.74 -5.88
CA ASP A 63 -19.63 -6.83 -5.38
C ASP A 63 -19.10 -5.40 -5.39
N GLU A 64 -20.02 -4.44 -5.52
CA GLU A 64 -19.72 -3.02 -5.40
C GLU A 64 -19.15 -2.72 -4.01
N SER A 65 -18.18 -1.82 -3.94
CA SER A 65 -17.55 -1.38 -2.69
C SER A 65 -17.44 0.13 -2.65
N LEU A 66 -17.34 0.67 -1.45
CA LEU A 66 -17.25 2.11 -1.23
C LEU A 66 -15.90 2.46 -0.61
N SER A 67 -15.19 3.41 -1.23
CA SER A 67 -14.01 4.02 -0.62
C SER A 67 -14.23 5.51 -0.45
N ILE A 68 -14.04 6.00 0.76
CA ILE A 68 -14.25 7.40 1.12
C ILE A 68 -12.92 7.98 1.58
N LEU A 69 -12.46 9.03 0.90
CA LEU A 69 -11.33 9.85 1.35
C LEU A 69 -11.88 11.11 2.05
N VAL A 70 -11.56 11.25 3.34
CA VAL A 70 -11.93 12.40 4.16
C VAL A 70 -10.74 13.33 4.24
N GLY A 71 -10.78 14.46 3.53
CA GLY A 71 -9.74 15.47 3.56
C GLY A 71 -9.66 16.17 4.91
N GLN A 72 -8.44 16.37 5.39
CA GLN A 72 -8.16 17.16 6.58
C GLN A 72 -8.07 18.65 6.27
N ASP A 73 -8.05 19.48 7.29
CA ASP A 73 -7.89 20.93 7.16
C ASP A 73 -6.39 21.30 6.99
N ASN A 74 -5.83 20.84 5.87
CA ASN A 74 -4.49 21.20 5.42
C ASN A 74 -4.52 21.55 3.93
N PRO A 75 -3.57 22.37 3.41
CA PRO A 75 -3.61 22.87 2.05
C PRO A 75 -3.64 21.79 0.97
N LEU A 76 -2.94 20.67 1.17
CA LEU A 76 -2.84 19.61 0.17
C LEU A 76 -4.14 18.82 0.06
N ASP A 77 -4.71 18.42 1.21
CA ASP A 77 -5.99 17.70 1.22
C ASP A 77 -7.09 18.60 0.63
N GLN A 78 -7.16 19.86 1.04
CA GLN A 78 -8.14 20.81 0.52
C GLN A 78 -7.98 21.03 -0.99
N TYR A 79 -6.74 21.09 -1.49
CA TYR A 79 -6.50 21.16 -2.93
C TYR A 79 -7.06 19.92 -3.65
N LEU A 80 -6.77 18.72 -3.16
CA LEU A 80 -7.23 17.47 -3.77
C LEU A 80 -8.76 17.31 -3.71
N MET A 81 -9.39 17.76 -2.62
CA MET A 81 -10.86 17.74 -2.51
C MET A 81 -11.53 18.70 -3.52
N ASN A 82 -10.92 19.84 -3.78
CA ASN A 82 -11.43 20.83 -4.74
C ASN A 82 -11.05 20.53 -6.20
N HIS A 83 -10.04 19.67 -6.43
CA HIS A 83 -9.51 19.30 -7.73
C HIS A 83 -9.41 17.78 -7.89
N PRO A 84 -10.55 17.05 -7.93
CA PRO A 84 -10.55 15.59 -8.03
C PRO A 84 -9.87 15.08 -9.30
N GLU A 85 -9.84 15.88 -10.38
CA GLU A 85 -9.09 15.56 -11.60
C GLU A 85 -7.58 15.43 -11.37
N ALA A 86 -7.03 16.14 -10.41
CA ALA A 86 -5.61 16.03 -10.04
C ALA A 86 -5.30 14.66 -9.39
N PHE A 87 -6.31 14.01 -8.83
CA PHE A 87 -6.21 12.70 -8.23
C PHE A 87 -6.51 11.57 -9.22
N PHE A 88 -7.63 11.67 -9.95
CA PHE A 88 -8.10 10.61 -10.85
C PHE A 88 -7.48 10.67 -12.26
N GLY A 89 -7.04 11.84 -12.70
CA GLY A 89 -6.51 12.06 -14.05
C GLY A 89 -5.02 11.80 -14.22
N ARG A 90 -4.29 11.50 -13.15
CA ARG A 90 -2.85 11.25 -13.19
C ARG A 90 -2.55 9.76 -13.12
N SER A 91 -1.47 9.36 -13.80
CA SER A 91 -0.90 8.03 -13.57
C SER A 91 -0.35 7.96 -12.13
N VAL A 92 -0.40 6.76 -11.56
CA VAL A 92 0.26 6.46 -10.28
C VAL A 92 1.73 6.87 -10.37
N GLU A 93 2.28 7.38 -9.27
CA GLU A 93 3.67 7.82 -9.20
C GLU A 93 4.62 6.71 -9.70
N ASN A 94 5.48 7.08 -10.64
CA ASN A 94 6.48 6.15 -11.16
C ASN A 94 7.61 6.00 -10.16
N ALA A 95 7.90 4.77 -9.78
CA ALA A 95 9.12 4.47 -9.05
C ALA A 95 10.31 4.66 -9.99
N LEU A 96 11.17 5.63 -9.68
CA LEU A 96 12.44 5.77 -10.38
C LEU A 96 13.40 4.73 -9.81
N VAL A 97 13.65 3.70 -10.61
CA VAL A 97 14.64 2.66 -10.29
C VAL A 97 15.90 2.94 -11.11
N SER A 98 17.03 3.02 -10.43
CA SER A 98 18.36 3.09 -11.07
C SER A 98 19.07 1.76 -10.85
N PRO A 99 18.88 0.77 -11.72
CA PRO A 99 19.45 -0.56 -11.55
C PRO A 99 20.98 -0.54 -11.62
N GLU A 100 21.55 0.43 -12.33
CA GLU A 100 23.01 0.59 -12.49
C GLU A 100 23.66 1.35 -11.33
N ASN A 101 22.91 1.80 -10.31
CA ASN A 101 23.49 2.49 -9.16
C ASN A 101 24.46 1.57 -8.41
N PRO A 102 25.77 1.84 -8.40
CA PRO A 102 26.75 0.92 -7.83
C PRO A 102 26.58 0.72 -6.32
N HIS A 103 26.04 1.71 -5.59
CA HIS A 103 25.76 1.60 -4.16
C HIS A 103 24.64 0.61 -3.84
N ILE A 104 23.79 0.31 -4.80
CA ILE A 104 22.71 -0.69 -4.68
C ILE A 104 23.14 -1.98 -5.37
N LEU A 105 23.63 -1.89 -6.61
CA LEU A 105 23.97 -3.04 -7.44
C LEU A 105 25.03 -3.94 -6.78
N LEU A 106 26.13 -3.38 -6.27
CA LEU A 106 27.21 -4.19 -5.71
C LEU A 106 26.80 -5.02 -4.49
N PRO A 107 26.09 -4.47 -3.47
CA PRO A 107 25.57 -5.28 -2.38
C PRO A 107 24.58 -6.36 -2.85
N HIS A 108 23.72 -6.04 -3.83
CA HIS A 108 22.77 -7.01 -4.37
C HIS A 108 23.49 -8.14 -5.13
N LEU A 109 24.52 -7.85 -5.92
CA LEU A 109 25.34 -8.87 -6.59
C LEU A 109 26.02 -9.80 -5.59
N LEU A 110 26.50 -9.27 -4.46
CA LEU A 110 27.08 -10.11 -3.39
C LEU A 110 26.05 -11.05 -2.78
N CYS A 111 24.82 -10.57 -2.53
CA CYS A 111 23.74 -11.41 -2.05
C CYS A 111 23.36 -12.49 -3.06
N ALA A 112 23.22 -12.11 -4.32
CA ALA A 112 22.92 -13.05 -5.42
C ALA A 112 24.00 -14.12 -5.58
N ALA A 113 25.28 -13.73 -5.51
CA ALA A 113 26.42 -14.65 -5.59
C ALA A 113 26.47 -15.61 -4.39
N TYR A 114 25.97 -15.20 -3.22
CA TYR A 114 25.87 -16.06 -2.06
C TYR A 114 24.78 -17.13 -2.23
N GLU A 115 23.63 -16.76 -2.84
CA GLU A 115 22.53 -17.69 -3.11
C GLU A 115 22.85 -18.64 -4.27
N SER A 116 23.47 -18.12 -5.34
CA SER A 116 23.86 -18.89 -6.54
C SER A 116 25.13 -18.30 -7.15
N PRO A 117 26.12 -19.12 -7.52
CA PRO A 117 27.34 -18.62 -8.15
C PRO A 117 27.05 -17.86 -9.43
N LEU A 118 27.55 -16.62 -9.53
CA LEU A 118 27.45 -15.81 -10.74
C LEU A 118 28.29 -16.42 -11.86
N THR A 119 27.77 -16.42 -13.06
CA THR A 119 28.40 -16.93 -14.27
C THR A 119 28.59 -15.81 -15.30
N PRO A 120 29.46 -15.98 -16.33
CA PRO A 120 29.61 -14.99 -17.41
C PRO A 120 28.30 -14.67 -18.14
N ARG A 121 27.28 -15.58 -18.08
CA ARG A 121 25.97 -15.36 -18.70
C ARG A 121 25.12 -14.32 -17.96
N ASP A 122 25.41 -14.10 -16.70
CA ASP A 122 24.67 -13.13 -15.86
C ASP A 122 25.13 -11.69 -16.13
N ALA A 123 26.21 -11.51 -16.91
CA ALA A 123 26.68 -10.20 -17.35
C ALA A 123 25.86 -9.61 -18.52
N ASP A 124 25.01 -10.44 -19.15
CA ASP A 124 24.18 -10.05 -20.29
C ASP A 124 22.73 -9.72 -19.88
N LEU A 125 22.44 -9.75 -18.57
CA LEU A 125 21.14 -9.42 -17.98
C LEU A 125 21.10 -7.97 -17.51
#